data_c440b3e201de60e7b72d3d5779691091
#
_entry.id   c440b3e201de60e7b72d3d5779691091
#
_cell.length_a   1.000
_cell.length_b   1.000
_cell.length_c   1.000
_cell.angle_alpha   90.00
_cell.angle_beta   90.00
_cell.angle_gamma   90.00
#
_symmetry.space_group_name_H-M   'P 1'
#
loop_
_entity.id
_entity.type
_entity.pdbx_description
1 polymer ?
#
loop_
_entity_poly.entity_id
_entity_poly.type
_entity_poly.pdbx_seq_one_letter_code
_entity_poly.pdbx_strand_id
1 'polypeptide(L)'
;MSAVAIKGWCPGALRPMQSGDGLVVRIRPRVGRLDAIQAVGIAELAARYGNGLIDLTSRGNLQIRGVSDAGYPALIDGLAELGLLDADSETEAQRNILVTPFWTAGDDTRPLAAELERALAGASLDLPTKFGFAIDDG
;
A
#
# COMPACT_ATOMS: atom_id res chain seq x y z
N MET A 1 8.31 32.07 17.49
CA MET A 1 8.35 31.29 16.24
C MET A 1 7.53 30.03 16.43
N SER A 2 6.42 29.89 15.72
CA SER A 2 5.71 28.63 15.67
C SER A 2 6.54 27.62 14.84
N ALA A 3 6.88 26.48 15.42
CA ALA A 3 7.48 25.40 14.64
C ALA A 3 6.51 25.04 13.50
N VAL A 4 7.01 25.01 12.28
CA VAL A 4 6.24 24.47 11.15
C VAL A 4 5.98 23.01 11.44
N ALA A 5 4.77 22.66 11.84
CA ALA A 5 4.39 21.28 11.99
C ALA A 5 4.41 20.65 10.59
N ILE A 6 5.37 19.77 10.34
CA ILE A 6 5.37 18.95 9.14
C ILE A 6 4.15 18.03 9.24
N LYS A 7 3.09 18.37 8.52
CA LYS A 7 1.88 17.56 8.43
C LYS A 7 2.04 16.62 7.25
N GLY A 8 2.07 15.35 7.55
CA GLY A 8 1.99 14.29 6.57
C GLY A 8 3.34 13.72 6.12
N TRP A 9 3.26 12.49 5.78
CA TRP A 9 4.28 11.68 5.13
C TRP A 9 3.59 10.78 4.11
N CYS A 10 4.34 10.06 3.30
CA CYS A 10 3.72 9.06 2.43
C CYS A 10 3.15 7.92 3.29
N PRO A 11 1.82 7.72 3.32
CA PRO A 11 1.23 6.70 4.16
C PRO A 11 1.54 5.30 3.64
N GLY A 12 1.55 4.34 4.56
CA GLY A 12 1.49 2.91 4.30
C GLY A 12 0.33 2.29 5.07
N ALA A 13 0.26 0.98 5.09
CA ALA A 13 -0.65 0.26 5.98
C ALA A 13 -0.06 0.20 7.40
N LEU A 14 1.23 -0.12 7.51
CA LEU A 14 1.94 -0.21 8.79
C LEU A 14 2.38 1.15 9.35
N ARG A 15 2.34 2.18 8.53
CA ARG A 15 2.61 3.58 8.91
C ARG A 15 1.51 4.49 8.36
N PRO A 16 0.32 4.50 8.98
CA PRO A 16 -0.79 5.33 8.52
C PRO A 16 -0.49 6.81 8.72
N MET A 17 -1.17 7.65 7.97
CA MET A 17 -1.06 9.10 8.08
C MET A 17 -2.33 9.67 8.71
N GLN A 18 -2.16 10.57 9.67
CA GLN A 18 -3.30 11.33 10.22
C GLN A 18 -3.82 12.32 9.19
N SER A 19 -5.13 12.33 8.98
CA SER A 19 -5.85 13.28 8.14
C SER A 19 -7.00 13.91 8.94
N GLY A 20 -7.69 14.87 8.36
CA GLY A 20 -8.80 15.56 9.03
C GLY A 20 -10.00 14.67 9.35
N ASP A 21 -10.16 13.57 8.62
CA ASP A 21 -11.25 12.60 8.75
C ASP A 21 -10.84 11.30 9.48
N GLY A 22 -9.61 11.21 9.96
CA GLY A 22 -9.06 10.04 10.61
C GLY A 22 -7.76 9.58 9.96
N LEU A 23 -7.36 8.34 10.22
CA LEU A 23 -6.17 7.77 9.61
C LEU A 23 -6.41 7.40 8.14
N VAL A 24 -5.40 7.65 7.32
CA VAL A 24 -5.30 7.17 5.95
C VAL A 24 -4.39 5.95 5.94
N VAL A 25 -4.94 4.81 5.54
CA VAL A 25 -4.23 3.53 5.46
C VAL A 25 -4.06 3.17 3.99
N ARG A 26 -2.82 3.14 3.53
CA ARG A 26 -2.51 2.83 2.13
C ARG A 26 -2.19 1.35 1.97
N ILE A 27 -2.82 0.74 0.99
CA ILE A 27 -2.61 -0.64 0.58
C ILE A 27 -1.89 -0.64 -0.76
N ARG A 28 -0.86 -1.46 -0.87
CA ARG A 28 -0.07 -1.62 -2.09
C ARG A 28 -0.29 -3.02 -2.65
N PRO A 29 -1.21 -3.20 -3.61
CA PRO A 29 -1.46 -4.51 -4.20
C PRO A 29 -0.19 -5.08 -4.82
N ARG A 30 0.07 -6.36 -4.57
CA ARG A 30 1.21 -7.04 -5.18
C ARG A 30 0.99 -7.18 -6.67
N VAL A 31 2.02 -6.85 -7.44
CA VAL A 31 1.98 -6.88 -8.91
C VAL A 31 0.82 -6.04 -9.46
N GLY A 32 0.42 -4.99 -8.73
CA GLY A 32 -0.65 -4.07 -9.14
C GLY A 32 -2.03 -4.68 -9.30
N ARG A 33 -2.30 -5.86 -8.73
CA ARG A 33 -3.58 -6.55 -8.84
C ARG A 33 -4.13 -7.02 -7.50
N LEU A 34 -5.44 -7.08 -7.45
CA LEU A 34 -6.21 -7.71 -6.38
C LEU A 34 -7.01 -8.86 -6.98
N ASP A 35 -7.12 -9.95 -6.26
CA ASP A 35 -8.14 -10.95 -6.56
C ASP A 35 -9.51 -10.52 -6.00
N ALA A 36 -10.56 -11.28 -6.34
CA ALA A 36 -11.92 -10.96 -5.94
C ALA A 36 -12.09 -10.99 -4.40
N ILE A 37 -11.42 -11.91 -3.71
CA ILE A 37 -11.49 -12.05 -2.25
C ILE A 37 -10.85 -10.83 -1.59
N GLN A 38 -9.68 -10.43 -2.07
CA GLN A 38 -8.98 -9.23 -1.59
C GLN A 38 -9.80 -7.96 -1.83
N ALA A 39 -10.39 -7.81 -3.02
CA ALA A 39 -11.20 -6.64 -3.35
C ALA A 39 -12.44 -6.51 -2.47
N VAL A 40 -13.17 -7.60 -2.26
CA VAL A 40 -14.34 -7.64 -1.36
C VAL A 40 -13.90 -7.40 0.09
N GLY A 41 -12.83 -8.06 0.53
CA GLY A 41 -12.31 -7.89 1.88
C GLY A 41 -11.88 -6.45 2.19
N ILE A 42 -11.21 -5.77 1.26
CA ILE A 42 -10.86 -4.35 1.42
C ILE A 42 -12.12 -3.48 1.53
N ALA A 43 -13.14 -3.73 0.71
CA ALA A 43 -14.39 -2.98 0.76
C ALA A 43 -15.10 -3.16 2.11
N GLU A 44 -15.17 -4.37 2.64
CA GLU A 44 -15.73 -4.67 3.96
C GLU A 44 -14.95 -4.01 5.09
N LEU A 45 -13.62 -4.06 5.04
CA LEU A 45 -12.75 -3.40 6.01
C LEU A 45 -12.91 -1.87 5.98
N ALA A 46 -13.01 -1.27 4.79
CA ALA A 46 -13.25 0.16 4.65
C ALA A 46 -14.61 0.58 5.22
N ALA A 47 -15.65 -0.21 4.99
CA ALA A 47 -16.98 0.06 5.53
C ALA A 47 -17.02 -0.11 7.06
N ARG A 48 -16.30 -1.06 7.60
CA ARG A 48 -16.35 -1.41 9.03
C ARG A 48 -15.45 -0.54 9.90
N TYR A 49 -14.24 -0.23 9.43
CA TYR A 49 -13.22 0.46 10.22
C TYR A 49 -12.85 1.84 9.70
N GLY A 50 -13.23 2.18 8.48
CA GLY A 50 -13.06 3.49 7.87
C GLY A 50 -14.39 4.22 7.70
N ASN A 51 -14.40 5.23 6.85
CA ASN A 51 -15.62 5.97 6.48
C ASN A 51 -16.35 5.40 5.25
N GLY A 52 -15.93 4.23 4.74
CA GLY A 52 -16.49 3.60 3.55
C GLY A 52 -15.89 4.08 2.23
N LEU A 53 -15.02 5.07 2.24
CA LEU A 53 -14.36 5.58 1.04
C LEU A 53 -13.01 4.91 0.82
N ILE A 54 -12.74 4.58 -0.43
CA ILE A 54 -11.48 4.05 -0.90
C ILE A 54 -10.99 4.94 -2.05
N ASP A 55 -9.82 5.55 -1.87
CA ASP A 55 -9.17 6.31 -2.92
C ASP A 55 -8.28 5.40 -3.77
N LEU A 56 -8.29 5.61 -5.07
CA LEU A 56 -7.32 5.06 -6.00
C LEU A 56 -6.23 6.10 -6.24
N THR A 57 -4.99 5.74 -5.99
CA THR A 57 -3.88 6.67 -6.13
C THR A 57 -3.23 6.60 -7.51
N SER A 58 -2.58 7.69 -7.92
CA SER A 58 -1.83 7.76 -9.18
C SER A 58 -0.65 6.76 -9.27
N ARG A 59 -0.30 6.13 -8.15
CA ARG A 59 0.77 5.13 -8.07
C ARG A 59 0.26 3.69 -7.98
N GLY A 60 -1.00 3.45 -8.38
CA GLY A 60 -1.57 2.12 -8.38
C GLY A 60 -1.81 1.54 -6.99
N ASN A 61 -1.99 2.38 -5.98
CA ASN A 61 -2.30 1.97 -4.61
C ASN A 61 -3.75 2.31 -4.26
N LEU A 62 -4.26 1.71 -3.19
CA LEU A 62 -5.55 2.07 -2.60
C LEU A 62 -5.34 2.74 -1.25
N GLN A 63 -6.25 3.61 -0.87
CA GLN A 63 -6.26 4.23 0.47
C GLN A 63 -7.62 4.07 1.10
N ILE A 64 -7.66 3.45 2.29
CA ILE A 64 -8.84 3.46 3.15
C ILE A 64 -8.81 4.75 3.95
N ARG A 65 -9.92 5.48 3.93
CA ARG A 65 -10.08 6.79 4.58
C ARG A 65 -10.84 6.68 5.88
N GLY A 66 -10.59 7.66 6.77
CA GLY A 66 -11.40 7.85 7.97
C GLY A 66 -11.28 6.73 9.00
N VAL A 67 -10.12 6.09 9.10
CA VAL A 67 -9.89 5.01 10.06
C VAL A 67 -9.66 5.62 11.44
N SER A 68 -10.39 5.15 12.45
CA SER A 68 -10.18 5.56 13.84
C SER A 68 -8.95 4.87 14.44
N ASP A 69 -8.32 5.52 15.43
CA ASP A 69 -7.21 4.90 16.16
C ASP A 69 -7.64 3.58 16.81
N ALA A 70 -8.86 3.50 17.31
CA ALA A 70 -9.41 2.28 17.91
C ALA A 70 -9.66 1.16 16.90
N GLY A 71 -10.07 1.50 15.67
CA GLY A 71 -10.34 0.53 14.61
C GLY A 71 -9.10 0.07 13.85
N TYR A 72 -8.03 0.83 13.91
CA TYR A 72 -6.81 0.56 13.15
C TYR A 72 -6.20 -0.84 13.41
N PRO A 73 -6.04 -1.32 14.65
CA PRO A 73 -5.50 -2.66 14.88
C PRO A 73 -6.30 -3.77 14.20
N ALA A 74 -7.63 -3.72 14.29
CA ALA A 74 -8.50 -4.71 13.65
C ALA A 74 -8.46 -4.62 12.11
N LEU A 75 -8.32 -3.42 11.56
CA LEU A 75 -8.10 -3.22 10.13
C LEU A 75 -6.80 -3.88 9.67
N ILE A 76 -5.72 -3.70 10.41
CA ILE A 76 -4.42 -4.30 10.10
C ILE A 76 -4.49 -5.82 10.15
N ASP A 77 -5.14 -6.39 11.16
CA ASP A 77 -5.36 -7.85 11.24
C ASP A 77 -6.12 -8.36 10.01
N GLY A 78 -7.16 -7.67 9.59
CA GLY A 78 -7.92 -8.03 8.39
C GLY A 78 -7.08 -7.94 7.11
N LEU A 79 -6.24 -6.92 6.97
CA LEU A 79 -5.32 -6.81 5.82
C LEU A 79 -4.26 -7.90 5.83
N ALA A 80 -3.78 -8.31 7.00
CA ALA A 80 -2.85 -9.44 7.15
C ALA A 80 -3.49 -10.75 6.68
N GLU A 81 -4.74 -11.01 7.07
CA GLU A 81 -5.48 -12.21 6.63
C GLU A 81 -5.68 -12.24 5.12
N LEU A 82 -5.81 -11.08 4.47
CA LEU A 82 -5.90 -10.96 3.02
C LEU A 82 -4.53 -11.05 2.31
N GLY A 83 -3.43 -11.18 3.05
CA GLY A 83 -2.08 -11.21 2.48
C GLY A 83 -1.62 -9.89 1.87
N LEU A 84 -2.14 -8.77 2.37
CA LEU A 84 -1.89 -7.42 1.83
C LEU A 84 -0.88 -6.60 2.63
N LEU A 85 -0.28 -7.16 3.68
CA LEU A 85 0.74 -6.49 4.47
C LEU A 85 2.16 -6.95 4.10
N ASP A 86 3.09 -6.03 4.24
CA ASP A 86 4.52 -6.31 4.24
C ASP A 86 4.98 -6.75 5.64
N ALA A 87 6.20 -7.28 5.75
CA ALA A 87 6.74 -7.78 7.02
C ALA A 87 6.94 -6.66 8.04
N ASP A 88 7.30 -5.47 7.57
CA ASP A 88 7.55 -4.28 8.38
C ASP A 88 7.35 -3.00 7.57
N SER A 89 7.32 -1.86 8.24
CA SER A 89 7.09 -0.55 7.62
C SER A 89 8.23 -0.10 6.72
N GLU A 90 9.44 -0.56 6.94
CA GLU A 90 10.61 -0.24 6.11
C GLU A 90 10.51 -0.96 4.76
N THR A 91 10.23 -2.26 4.78
CA THR A 91 9.97 -3.05 3.58
C THR A 91 8.81 -2.47 2.77
N GLU A 92 7.72 -2.11 3.45
CA GLU A 92 6.56 -1.48 2.84
C GLU A 92 6.94 -0.15 2.15
N ALA A 93 7.72 0.69 2.82
CA ALA A 93 8.11 2.00 2.30
C ALA A 93 8.96 1.89 1.02
N GLN A 94 9.79 0.87 0.91
CA GLN A 94 10.64 0.63 -0.26
C GLN A 94 9.89 -0.01 -1.44
N ARG A 95 8.80 -0.70 -1.19
CA ARG A 95 8.04 -1.44 -2.21
C ARG A 95 7.09 -0.53 -3.01
N ASN A 96 7.62 0.53 -3.61
CA ASN A 96 6.92 1.39 -4.56
C ASN A 96 7.12 0.88 -5.98
N ILE A 97 6.43 -0.20 -6.33
CA ILE A 97 6.56 -0.87 -7.63
C ILE A 97 5.29 -0.66 -8.44
N LEU A 98 5.41 0.04 -9.55
CA LEU A 98 4.37 0.16 -10.57
C LEU A 98 4.63 -0.89 -11.64
N VAL A 99 3.57 -1.58 -12.03
CA VAL A 99 3.60 -2.53 -13.14
C VAL A 99 2.63 -2.10 -14.21
N THR A 100 2.91 -2.46 -15.47
CA THR A 100 1.95 -2.23 -16.54
C THR A 100 0.61 -2.88 -16.19
N PRO A 101 -0.53 -2.18 -16.35
CA PRO A 101 -1.84 -2.76 -16.01
C PRO A 101 -2.30 -3.84 -17.00
N PHE A 102 -1.63 -3.95 -18.14
CA PHE A 102 -2.01 -4.83 -19.24
C PHE A 102 -1.24 -6.15 -19.28
N TRP A 103 -0.46 -6.44 -18.23
CA TRP A 103 0.28 -7.69 -18.19
C TRP A 103 -0.64 -8.92 -18.23
N THR A 104 -0.17 -9.98 -18.86
CA THR A 104 -0.89 -11.23 -19.04
C THR A 104 -0.12 -12.40 -18.42
N ALA A 105 -0.83 -13.50 -18.20
CA ALA A 105 -0.17 -14.72 -17.75
C ALA A 105 0.81 -15.21 -18.83
N GLY A 106 2.08 -15.30 -18.48
CA GLY A 106 3.15 -15.77 -19.36
C GLY A 106 4.09 -14.70 -19.90
N ASP A 107 3.80 -13.40 -19.67
CA ASP A 107 4.80 -12.35 -19.87
C ASP A 107 5.78 -12.27 -18.68
N ASP A 108 6.83 -11.48 -18.80
CA ASP A 108 7.88 -11.37 -17.79
C ASP A 108 7.54 -10.40 -16.65
N THR A 109 6.44 -9.68 -16.72
CA THR A 109 6.05 -8.64 -15.74
C THR A 109 5.97 -9.20 -14.32
N ARG A 110 5.25 -10.31 -14.12
CA ARG A 110 5.11 -10.93 -12.80
C ARG A 110 6.42 -11.48 -12.24
N PRO A 111 7.21 -12.26 -12.98
CA PRO A 111 8.52 -12.73 -12.55
C PRO A 111 9.46 -11.59 -12.16
N LEU A 112 9.54 -10.54 -12.98
CA LEU A 112 10.37 -9.38 -12.71
C LEU A 112 9.92 -8.61 -11.46
N ALA A 113 8.61 -8.40 -11.29
CA ALA A 113 8.07 -7.74 -10.11
C ALA A 113 8.36 -8.54 -8.83
N ALA A 114 8.17 -9.85 -8.87
CA ALA A 114 8.45 -10.73 -7.72
C ALA A 114 9.95 -10.77 -7.38
N GLU A 115 10.82 -10.75 -8.39
CA GLU A 115 12.27 -10.68 -8.19
C GLU A 115 12.68 -9.35 -7.56
N LEU A 116 12.13 -8.25 -8.04
CA LEU A 116 12.38 -6.92 -7.49
C LEU A 116 11.89 -6.82 -6.04
N GLU A 117 10.69 -7.31 -5.74
CA GLU A 117 10.18 -7.34 -4.35
C GLU A 117 11.12 -8.10 -3.41
N ARG A 118 11.62 -9.26 -3.84
CA ARG A 118 12.58 -10.05 -3.06
C ARG A 118 13.91 -9.33 -2.86
N ALA A 119 14.42 -8.70 -3.91
CA ALA A 119 15.65 -7.92 -3.84
C ALA A 119 15.52 -6.72 -2.90
N LEU A 120 14.40 -6.01 -2.94
CA LEU A 120 14.13 -4.88 -2.05
C LEU A 120 13.98 -5.30 -0.59
N ALA A 121 13.33 -6.42 -0.32
CA ALA A 121 13.18 -6.95 1.03
C ALA A 121 14.53 -7.35 1.66
N GLY A 122 15.50 -7.76 0.86
CA GLY A 122 16.86 -8.10 1.31
C GLY A 122 17.85 -6.94 1.33
N ALA A 123 17.46 -5.76 0.84
CA ALA A 123 18.34 -4.61 0.68
C ALA A 123 17.98 -3.50 1.68
N SER A 124 19.03 -2.93 2.32
CA SER A 124 18.90 -1.69 3.07
C SER A 124 19.29 -0.52 2.17
N LEU A 125 18.30 0.06 1.48
CA LEU A 125 18.51 1.18 0.56
C LEU A 125 18.03 2.48 1.20
N ASP A 126 18.87 3.49 1.15
CA ASP A 126 18.51 4.86 1.54
C ASP A 126 17.90 5.58 0.33
N LEU A 127 16.62 5.29 0.06
CA LEU A 127 15.87 5.87 -1.03
C LEU A 127 14.93 6.97 -0.55
N PRO A 128 14.73 8.04 -1.33
CA PRO A 128 13.68 9.01 -1.05
C PRO A 128 12.30 8.34 -0.97
N THR A 129 11.44 8.84 -0.09
CA THR A 129 10.09 8.26 0.14
C THR A 129 9.21 8.21 -1.11
N LYS A 130 9.49 9.04 -2.10
CA LYS A 130 8.75 9.08 -3.37
C LYS A 130 9.49 8.40 -4.52
N PHE A 131 10.59 7.72 -4.23
CA PHE A 131 11.28 6.92 -5.22
C PHE A 131 10.42 5.69 -5.57
N GLY A 132 10.25 5.42 -6.84
CA GLY A 132 9.45 4.29 -7.31
C GLY A 132 10.17 3.54 -8.42
N PHE A 133 9.77 2.30 -8.59
CA PHE A 133 10.21 1.41 -9.66
C PHE A 133 9.04 1.18 -10.61
N ALA A 134 9.32 1.12 -11.90
CA ALA A 134 8.33 0.77 -12.90
C ALA A 134 8.80 -0.45 -13.68
N ILE A 135 7.89 -1.40 -13.87
CA ILE A 135 8.11 -2.62 -14.66
C ILE A 135 7.17 -2.61 -15.84
N ASP A 136 7.74 -2.63 -17.01
CA ASP A 136 7.03 -2.72 -18.27
C ASP A 136 7.93 -3.56 -19.21
N ASP A 137 7.42 -4.66 -19.70
CA ASP A 137 8.12 -5.58 -20.60
C ASP A 137 7.87 -5.28 -22.09
N GLY A 138 7.28 -4.15 -22.38
CA GLY A 138 7.02 -3.63 -23.72
C GLY A 138 5.59 -3.66 -24.15
#